data_185e42b08a417f88bbd406578dd5691e
#
_entry.id   185e42b08a417f88bbd406578dd5691e
#
_cell.length_a   1.000
_cell.length_b   1.000
_cell.length_c   1.000
_cell.angle_alpha   90.00
_cell.angle_beta   90.00
_cell.angle_gamma   90.00
#
_symmetry.space_group_name_H-M   'P 1'
#
loop_
_entity.id
_entity.type
_entity.pdbx_description
1 polymer ?
#
loop_
_entity_poly.entity_id
_entity_poly.type
_entity_poly.pdbx_seq_one_letter_code
_entity_poly.pdbx_strand_id
1 'polypeptide(L)'
;MKNVIRAILLVATLLVLGHASEAQVSVGIVIGAPPSQRVVAVVPPSPAPECVWVSGYWYPVGRHYRWHGGYWTRPPYEGARWIPPRHDGERYYQGYWEGDRGRVEHDHHWDRERRRDFRDHDRHDDRHGDHDHHRDGR
;
A
#
# COMPACT_ATOMS: atom_id res chain seq x y z
N MET A 1 -51.86 -14.61 -26.67
CA MET A 1 -50.83 -13.66 -27.14
C MET A 1 -50.48 -12.57 -26.11
N LYS A 2 -51.47 -11.90 -25.50
CA LYS A 2 -51.20 -10.82 -24.51
C LYS A 2 -50.39 -11.26 -23.27
N ASN A 3 -50.60 -12.48 -22.79
CA ASN A 3 -49.89 -13.01 -21.60
C ASN A 3 -48.43 -13.40 -21.89
N VAL A 4 -48.12 -13.83 -23.11
CA VAL A 4 -46.75 -14.16 -23.54
C VAL A 4 -45.92 -12.88 -23.68
N ILE A 5 -46.53 -11.83 -24.22
CA ILE A 5 -45.84 -10.51 -24.35
C ILE A 5 -45.56 -9.92 -22.97
N ARG A 6 -46.47 -10.05 -21.99
CA ARG A 6 -46.22 -9.60 -20.60
C ARG A 6 -45.12 -10.39 -19.89
N ALA A 7 -45.01 -11.69 -20.13
CA ALA A 7 -43.96 -12.53 -19.57
C ALA A 7 -42.60 -12.16 -20.16
N ILE A 8 -42.51 -11.89 -21.46
CA ILE A 8 -41.25 -11.48 -22.12
C ILE A 8 -40.81 -10.10 -21.63
N LEU A 9 -41.73 -9.17 -21.44
CA LEU A 9 -41.39 -7.84 -20.88
C LEU A 9 -40.92 -7.92 -19.44
N LEU A 10 -41.47 -8.78 -18.60
CA LEU A 10 -41.03 -8.99 -17.22
C LEU A 10 -39.62 -9.63 -17.14
N VAL A 11 -39.29 -10.57 -17.99
CA VAL A 11 -37.98 -11.20 -18.06
C VAL A 11 -36.93 -10.20 -18.58
N ALA A 12 -37.26 -9.38 -19.56
CA ALA A 12 -36.37 -8.35 -20.08
C ALA A 12 -36.05 -7.26 -19.04
N THR A 13 -37.01 -6.87 -18.20
CA THR A 13 -36.78 -5.91 -17.10
C THR A 13 -35.90 -6.50 -15.98
N LEU A 14 -35.99 -7.80 -15.70
CA LEU A 14 -35.15 -8.46 -14.69
C LEU A 14 -33.71 -8.57 -15.15
N LEU A 15 -33.45 -8.70 -16.44
CA LEU A 15 -32.09 -8.80 -17.00
C LEU A 15 -31.34 -7.46 -17.01
N VAL A 16 -32.02 -6.34 -16.97
CA VAL A 16 -31.36 -5.00 -16.94
C VAL A 16 -30.95 -4.57 -15.55
N LEU A 17 -31.51 -5.14 -14.49
CA LEU A 17 -31.20 -4.81 -13.08
C LEU A 17 -29.95 -5.53 -12.53
N GLY A 18 -29.32 -6.40 -13.32
CA GLY A 18 -28.20 -7.25 -12.88
C GLY A 18 -26.79 -6.64 -12.96
N HIS A 19 -26.62 -5.42 -13.43
CA HIS A 19 -25.31 -4.76 -13.47
C HIS A 19 -25.18 -3.82 -12.28
N ALA A 20 -25.00 -4.40 -11.09
CA ALA A 20 -24.44 -3.64 -9.98
C ALA A 20 -22.97 -3.33 -10.35
N SER A 21 -22.77 -2.17 -10.97
CA SER A 21 -21.44 -1.58 -11.13
C SER A 21 -20.94 -1.31 -9.71
N GLU A 22 -20.06 -2.14 -9.19
CA GLU A 22 -19.33 -1.82 -7.97
C GLU A 22 -18.49 -0.58 -8.26
N ALA A 23 -18.98 0.58 -7.89
CA ALA A 23 -18.23 1.82 -7.91
C ALA A 23 -17.09 1.67 -6.89
N GLN A 24 -15.92 1.27 -7.35
CA GLN A 24 -14.72 1.25 -6.52
C GLN A 24 -14.40 2.69 -6.11
N VAL A 25 -14.73 3.04 -4.88
CA VAL A 25 -14.39 4.35 -4.32
C VAL A 25 -12.88 4.40 -4.08
N SER A 26 -12.19 5.06 -4.98
CA SER A 26 -10.76 5.35 -4.83
C SER A 26 -10.64 6.66 -4.03
N VAL A 27 -10.19 6.59 -2.79
CA VAL A 27 -9.96 7.77 -1.96
C VAL A 27 -8.65 8.44 -2.41
N GLY A 28 -8.75 9.62 -3.01
CA GLY A 28 -7.60 10.45 -3.38
C GLY A 28 -7.28 11.46 -2.28
N ILE A 29 -5.99 11.63 -1.98
CA ILE A 29 -5.47 12.64 -1.05
C ILE A 29 -5.09 13.88 -1.85
N VAL A 30 -5.65 15.03 -1.52
CA VAL A 30 -5.30 16.31 -2.16
C VAL A 30 -3.92 16.76 -1.67
N ILE A 31 -2.95 16.75 -2.57
CA ILE A 31 -1.56 17.14 -2.31
C ILE A 31 -0.90 17.47 -3.66
N GLY A 32 0.07 18.40 -3.66
CA GLY A 32 0.83 18.73 -4.88
C GLY A 32 1.55 17.53 -5.50
N ALA A 33 2.02 17.66 -6.72
CA ALA A 33 2.69 16.59 -7.44
C ALA A 33 3.92 16.06 -6.68
N PRO A 34 4.15 14.74 -6.70
CA PRO A 34 5.34 14.14 -6.09
C PRO A 34 6.61 14.55 -6.85
N PRO A 35 7.78 14.49 -6.18
CA PRO A 35 9.07 14.62 -6.88
C PRO A 35 9.24 13.56 -7.97
N SER A 36 10.19 13.77 -8.87
CA SER A 36 10.54 12.78 -9.90
C SER A 36 10.87 11.43 -9.29
N GLN A 37 10.46 10.37 -9.96
CA GLN A 37 10.67 9.00 -9.49
C GLN A 37 12.16 8.67 -9.45
N ARG A 38 12.62 8.00 -8.39
CA ARG A 38 14.00 7.53 -8.30
C ARG A 38 14.12 6.21 -9.07
N VAL A 39 15.06 6.16 -10.00
CA VAL A 39 15.33 4.93 -10.75
C VAL A 39 16.25 4.03 -9.95
N VAL A 40 15.85 2.78 -9.72
CA VAL A 40 16.72 1.75 -9.16
C VAL A 40 17.46 1.09 -10.31
N ALA A 41 18.77 1.27 -10.37
CA ALA A 41 19.59 0.77 -11.48
C ALA A 41 19.65 -0.77 -11.54
N VAL A 42 19.55 -1.45 -10.39
CA VAL A 42 19.58 -2.91 -10.30
C VAL A 42 18.56 -3.39 -9.29
N VAL A 43 17.66 -4.28 -9.74
CA VAL A 43 16.74 -4.97 -8.84
C VAL A 43 17.51 -6.12 -8.17
N PRO A 44 17.52 -6.23 -6.83
CA PRO A 44 18.16 -7.35 -6.15
C PRO A 44 17.53 -8.69 -6.56
N PRO A 45 18.26 -9.81 -6.47
CA PRO A 45 17.69 -11.13 -6.70
C PRO A 45 16.46 -11.40 -5.83
N SER A 46 15.47 -12.13 -6.38
CA SER A 46 14.30 -12.51 -5.60
C SER A 46 14.68 -13.46 -4.45
N PRO A 47 14.19 -13.21 -3.23
CA PRO A 47 14.43 -14.10 -2.08
C PRO A 47 13.64 -15.42 -2.19
N ALA A 48 12.54 -15.45 -2.96
CA ALA A 48 11.71 -16.64 -3.18
C ALA A 48 10.90 -16.52 -4.47
N PRO A 49 10.55 -17.64 -5.12
CA PRO A 49 9.83 -17.64 -6.40
C PRO A 49 8.47 -16.94 -6.36
N GLU A 50 7.79 -17.00 -5.23
CA GLU A 50 6.47 -16.39 -5.01
C GLU A 50 6.52 -14.89 -4.69
N CYS A 51 7.71 -14.30 -4.60
CA CYS A 51 7.86 -12.88 -4.34
C CYS A 51 7.75 -12.06 -5.63
N VAL A 52 7.10 -10.91 -5.52
CA VAL A 52 6.96 -9.91 -6.58
C VAL A 52 7.71 -8.65 -6.17
N TRP A 53 8.43 -8.07 -7.12
CA TRP A 53 9.11 -6.79 -6.91
C TRP A 53 8.13 -5.63 -6.96
N VAL A 54 8.07 -4.87 -5.88
CA VAL A 54 7.39 -3.58 -5.83
C VAL A 54 8.46 -2.50 -6.02
N SER A 55 8.36 -1.76 -7.13
CA SER A 55 9.26 -0.63 -7.39
C SER A 55 9.07 0.47 -6.36
N GLY A 56 10.14 1.18 -6.05
CA GLY A 56 10.06 2.31 -5.13
C GLY A 56 9.08 3.37 -5.60
N TYR A 57 8.48 4.09 -4.66
CA TYR A 57 7.49 5.11 -4.92
C TYR A 57 7.47 6.19 -3.85
N TRP A 58 6.92 7.35 -4.20
CA TRP A 58 6.63 8.42 -3.27
C TRP A 58 5.25 8.22 -2.64
N TYR A 59 5.13 8.49 -1.34
CA TYR A 59 3.85 8.47 -0.64
C TYR A 59 3.73 9.68 0.29
N PRO A 60 2.51 10.24 0.48
CA PRO A 60 2.31 11.42 1.29
C PRO A 60 2.36 11.09 2.79
N VAL A 61 3.04 11.94 3.54
CA VAL A 61 3.06 11.96 5.01
C VAL A 61 2.78 13.39 5.45
N GLY A 62 1.54 13.66 5.83
CA GLY A 62 1.09 15.02 6.06
C GLY A 62 1.15 15.85 4.77
N ARG A 63 1.90 16.93 4.76
CA ARG A 63 2.05 17.84 3.61
C ARG A 63 3.30 17.57 2.76
N HIS A 64 4.04 16.51 3.02
CA HIS A 64 5.29 16.18 2.34
C HIS A 64 5.26 14.76 1.78
N TYR A 65 6.08 14.52 0.76
CA TYR A 65 6.30 13.18 0.24
C TYR A 65 7.50 12.52 0.91
N ARG A 66 7.37 11.21 1.17
CA ARG A 66 8.47 10.33 1.57
C ARG A 66 8.70 9.28 0.51
N TRP A 67 9.95 8.94 0.27
CA TRP A 67 10.32 7.86 -0.63
C TRP A 67 10.27 6.53 0.09
N HIS A 68 9.58 5.58 -0.52
CA HIS A 68 9.66 4.18 -0.18
C HIS A 68 10.59 3.49 -1.18
N GLY A 69 11.66 2.84 -0.71
CA GLY A 69 12.54 2.03 -1.56
C GLY A 69 11.82 0.83 -2.14
N GLY A 70 12.25 0.34 -3.29
CA GLY A 70 11.73 -0.90 -3.84
C GLY A 70 12.03 -2.11 -2.94
N TYR A 71 11.15 -3.10 -2.96
CA TYR A 71 11.25 -4.28 -2.09
C TYR A 71 10.56 -5.50 -2.70
N TRP A 72 10.98 -6.68 -2.28
CA TRP A 72 10.31 -7.92 -2.57
C TRP A 72 9.23 -8.21 -1.53
N THR A 73 8.06 -8.65 -1.99
CA THR A 73 6.96 -9.02 -1.10
C THR A 73 6.12 -10.14 -1.71
N ARG A 74 5.43 -10.88 -0.88
CA ARG A 74 4.43 -11.85 -1.33
C ARG A 74 3.13 -11.12 -1.62
N PRO A 75 2.48 -11.38 -2.78
CA PRO A 75 1.13 -10.90 -3.05
C PRO A 75 0.15 -11.39 -1.97
N PRO A 76 -0.92 -10.66 -1.68
CA PRO A 76 -1.92 -11.05 -0.67
C PRO A 76 -2.66 -12.33 -1.04
N TYR A 77 -2.69 -12.70 -2.31
CA TYR A 77 -3.21 -13.96 -2.85
C TYR A 77 -2.57 -14.26 -4.20
N GLU A 78 -2.65 -15.51 -4.64
CA GLU A 78 -2.12 -15.95 -5.93
C GLU A 78 -2.83 -15.21 -7.08
N GLY A 79 -2.05 -14.72 -8.05
CA GLY A 79 -2.57 -13.94 -9.18
C GLY A 79 -2.78 -12.45 -8.90
N ALA A 80 -2.61 -11.98 -7.66
CA ALA A 80 -2.67 -10.55 -7.37
C ALA A 80 -1.49 -9.81 -8.00
N ARG A 81 -1.78 -8.70 -8.68
CA ARG A 81 -0.81 -7.80 -9.32
C ARG A 81 -0.74 -6.49 -8.57
N TRP A 82 0.47 -5.97 -8.46
CA TRP A 82 0.70 -4.65 -7.87
C TRP A 82 0.32 -3.55 -8.86
N ILE A 83 -0.55 -2.65 -8.43
CA ILE A 83 -0.90 -1.41 -9.12
C ILE A 83 -0.21 -0.27 -8.38
N PRO A 84 0.79 0.40 -8.99
CA PRO A 84 1.56 1.42 -8.31
C PRO A 84 0.73 2.66 -7.98
N PRO A 85 1.16 3.45 -6.98
CA PRO A 85 0.55 4.74 -6.70
C PRO A 85 0.61 5.66 -7.92
N ARG A 86 -0.39 6.52 -8.04
CA ARG A 86 -0.46 7.51 -9.12
C ARG A 86 -0.89 8.88 -8.59
N HIS A 87 -0.55 9.91 -9.36
CA HIS A 87 -0.99 11.29 -9.12
C HIS A 87 -1.57 11.84 -10.42
N ASP A 88 -2.72 12.51 -10.35
CA ASP A 88 -3.42 13.04 -11.54
C ASP A 88 -3.22 14.54 -11.77
N GLY A 89 -2.30 15.16 -11.01
CA GLY A 89 -2.03 16.60 -11.02
C GLY A 89 -2.60 17.32 -9.78
N GLU A 90 -3.63 16.76 -9.16
CA GLU A 90 -4.29 17.35 -7.99
C GLU A 90 -4.34 16.40 -6.81
N ARG A 91 -4.51 15.11 -7.06
CA ARG A 91 -4.72 14.07 -6.05
C ARG A 91 -3.74 12.93 -6.18
N TYR A 92 -3.31 12.43 -5.04
CA TYR A 92 -2.53 11.21 -4.90
C TYR A 92 -3.45 10.03 -4.59
N TYR A 93 -3.28 8.93 -5.31
CA TYR A 93 -3.97 7.66 -5.12
C TYR A 93 -2.97 6.60 -4.68
N GLN A 94 -3.26 5.92 -3.60
CA GLN A 94 -2.40 4.86 -3.09
C GLN A 94 -2.31 3.68 -4.05
N GLY A 95 -1.16 3.00 -4.05
CA GLY A 95 -1.02 1.72 -4.71
C GLY A 95 -1.83 0.63 -4.00
N TYR A 96 -2.19 -0.41 -4.73
CA TYR A 96 -3.00 -1.52 -4.24
C TYR A 96 -2.68 -2.80 -5.00
N TRP A 97 -3.14 -3.91 -4.48
CA TRP A 97 -3.13 -5.20 -5.18
C TRP A 97 -4.48 -5.46 -5.83
N GLU A 98 -4.47 -6.03 -7.03
CA GLU A 98 -5.68 -6.35 -7.78
C GLU A 98 -5.55 -7.67 -8.51
N GLY A 99 -6.64 -8.45 -8.56
CA GLY A 99 -6.74 -9.71 -9.26
C GLY A 99 -8.15 -10.30 -9.17
N ASP A 100 -8.27 -11.58 -9.37
CA ASP A 100 -9.54 -12.33 -9.40
C ASP A 100 -10.30 -12.33 -8.07
N ARG A 101 -9.60 -12.13 -6.95
CA ARG A 101 -10.20 -12.01 -5.61
C ARG A 101 -10.47 -10.56 -5.19
N GLY A 102 -10.43 -9.63 -6.15
CA GLY A 102 -10.70 -8.23 -5.92
C GLY A 102 -9.48 -7.41 -5.52
N ARG A 103 -9.72 -6.24 -4.95
CA ARG A 103 -8.72 -5.26 -4.56
C ARG A 103 -8.34 -5.40 -3.10
N VAL A 104 -7.03 -5.37 -2.83
CA VAL A 104 -6.47 -5.29 -1.48
C VAL A 104 -5.66 -4.02 -1.37
N GLU A 105 -6.05 -3.14 -0.44
CA GLU A 105 -5.34 -1.89 -0.19
C GLU A 105 -3.95 -2.17 0.38
N HIS A 106 -2.99 -1.38 -0.08
CA HIS A 106 -1.66 -1.40 0.49
C HIS A 106 -1.61 -0.44 1.68
N ASP A 107 -1.39 -0.97 2.87
CA ASP A 107 -1.15 -0.16 4.05
C ASP A 107 0.35 -0.11 4.38
N HIS A 108 0.78 0.99 4.96
CA HIS A 108 2.15 1.18 5.44
C HIS A 108 2.30 0.76 6.91
N HIS A 109 1.57 -0.26 7.35
CA HIS A 109 1.57 -0.73 8.73
C HIS A 109 2.98 -1.11 9.23
N TRP A 110 3.74 -1.83 8.41
CA TRP A 110 5.11 -2.25 8.70
C TRP A 110 6.13 -1.09 8.77
N ASP A 111 5.88 0.05 8.14
CA ASP A 111 6.70 1.27 8.31
C ASP A 111 6.56 1.85 9.72
N ARG A 112 5.43 1.64 10.36
CA ARG A 112 5.16 2.08 11.73
C ARG A 112 5.81 1.18 12.76
N GLU A 113 5.83 -0.12 12.52
CA GLU A 113 6.49 -1.11 13.38
C GLU A 113 8.00 -0.91 13.40
N ARG A 114 8.63 -0.81 12.24
CA ARG A 114 10.06 -0.56 12.11
C ARG A 114 10.51 0.72 12.86
N ARG A 115 9.67 1.77 12.89
CA ARG A 115 9.96 2.99 13.64
C ARG A 115 9.87 2.83 15.16
N ARG A 116 9.12 1.86 15.66
CA ARG A 116 9.08 1.54 17.09
C ARG A 116 10.35 0.84 17.52
N ASP A 117 10.79 -0.13 16.75
CA ASP A 117 12.00 -0.90 17.04
C ASP A 117 13.25 -0.01 17.12
N PHE A 118 13.42 0.94 16.20
CA PHE A 118 14.53 1.90 16.25
C PHE A 118 14.46 2.80 17.49
N ARG A 119 13.29 3.24 17.90
CA ARG A 119 13.14 4.10 19.09
C ARG A 119 13.39 3.36 20.40
N ASP A 120 13.13 2.08 20.44
CA ASP A 120 13.35 1.27 21.63
C ASP A 120 14.84 0.88 21.79
N HIS A 121 15.58 0.74 20.69
CA HIS A 121 17.04 0.53 20.73
C HIS A 121 17.78 1.77 21.24
N ASP A 122 17.43 2.96 20.74
CA ASP A 122 18.08 4.20 21.19
C ASP A 122 17.83 4.49 22.70
N ARG A 123 16.76 4.00 23.28
CA ARG A 123 16.46 4.16 24.72
C ARG A 123 17.20 3.19 25.62
N HIS A 124 17.72 2.08 25.09
CA HIS A 124 18.48 1.11 25.89
C HIS A 124 19.95 1.49 26.03
N ASP A 125 20.51 2.16 25.04
CA ASP A 125 21.93 2.56 25.08
C ASP A 125 22.20 3.71 26.07
N ASP A 126 21.24 4.58 26.35
CA ASP A 126 21.40 5.69 27.29
C ASP A 126 21.35 5.28 28.78
N ARG A 127 21.05 4.02 29.10
CA ARG A 127 20.94 3.54 30.50
C ARG A 127 22.18 2.83 31.04
N HIS A 128 23.19 2.62 30.24
CA HIS A 128 24.42 1.93 30.66
C HIS A 128 25.63 2.85 30.92
N GLY A 129 25.43 4.18 30.89
CA GLY A 129 26.51 5.18 31.01
C GLY A 129 26.81 5.74 32.39
N ASP A 130 26.13 5.33 33.49
CA ASP A 130 26.28 6.03 34.79
C ASP A 130 26.43 5.10 35.97
N HIS A 131 27.47 4.23 35.95
CA HIS A 131 27.97 3.62 37.17
C HIS A 131 29.46 3.32 37.01
N ASP A 132 30.33 4.32 37.21
CA ASP A 132 31.65 4.16 37.77
C ASP A 132 32.23 5.54 38.04
N HIS A 133 32.16 5.99 39.28
CA HIS A 133 33.20 6.81 39.92
C HIS A 133 32.76 7.10 41.37
N HIS A 134 33.24 6.34 42.29
CA HIS A 134 33.86 6.87 43.50
C HIS A 134 34.13 5.76 44.49
N ARG A 135 35.37 5.34 44.52
CA ARG A 135 35.99 4.96 45.83
C ARG A 135 37.50 4.86 45.68
N ASP A 136 38.17 6.01 45.84
CA ASP A 136 39.53 6.01 46.38
C ASP A 136 39.58 7.02 47.50
N GLY A 137 39.90 6.51 48.66
CA GLY A 137 40.18 7.25 49.84
C GLY A 137 40.83 6.38 50.88
N ARG A 138 42.15 6.31 50.85
CA ARG A 138 43.19 6.06 51.84
C ARG A 138 44.12 4.94 51.55
#